data_e42bceea658a202ee6485b46d4c1413d
#
_entry.id   e42bceea658a202ee6485b46d4c1413d
#
_cell.length_a   1.000
_cell.length_b   1.000
_cell.length_c   1.000
_cell.angle_alpha   90.00
_cell.angle_beta   90.00
_cell.angle_gamma   90.00
#
_symmetry.space_group_name_H-M   'P 1'
#
loop_
_entity.id
_entity.type
_entity.pdbx_description
1 polymer ?
#
loop_
_entity_poly.entity_id
_entity_poly.type
_entity_poly.pdbx_seq_one_letter_code
_entity_poly.pdbx_strand_id
1 'polypeptide(L)'
;MRPMTPPVLLIPGFMQPADAWADVAEGLEPPTVLLEHREHSFEGRLAEIAAAGAGALLAGYSLGGRLALRAALRDPGRYAGLVTVGATAGIDEPALRAARAEADDRLASWMEAATIEDIVGVWERQPLFADQSDSLVEAQRPGRLAQEPAHLARLLRTAGQGVLEPVWHELVRLELPVLAIAGVRDDGYAGAARRIADTAPNAEAAIVQEAGHAPQLQRPADVAALIAAFRARLG
;
A
#
# COMPACT_ATOMS: atom_id res chain seq x y z
N MET A 1 6.56 -12.36 31.54
CA MET A 1 7.29 -11.74 30.43
C MET A 1 6.38 -10.67 29.86
N ARG A 2 6.83 -9.43 29.69
CA ARG A 2 6.02 -8.46 28.92
C ARG A 2 5.86 -9.00 27.50
N PRO A 3 4.66 -9.00 26.94
CA PRO A 3 4.50 -9.33 25.53
C PRO A 3 5.41 -8.41 24.71
N MET A 4 6.13 -8.99 23.75
CA MET A 4 7.01 -8.20 22.89
C MET A 4 6.15 -7.45 21.87
N THR A 5 6.26 -6.15 21.82
CA THR A 5 5.62 -5.34 20.78
C THR A 5 6.08 -5.81 19.40
N PRO A 6 5.19 -6.18 18.48
CA PRO A 6 5.59 -6.72 17.18
C PRO A 6 6.38 -5.68 16.36
N PRO A 7 7.38 -6.07 15.56
CA PRO A 7 8.02 -5.17 14.62
C PRO A 7 7.00 -4.64 13.59
N VAL A 8 7.25 -3.46 13.03
CA VAL A 8 6.44 -2.92 11.92
C VAL A 8 7.22 -3.10 10.62
N LEU A 9 6.59 -3.72 9.62
CA LEU A 9 7.12 -3.81 8.26
C LEU A 9 6.36 -2.81 7.37
N LEU A 10 7.03 -1.77 6.91
CA LEU A 10 6.49 -0.72 6.07
C LEU A 10 6.74 -1.06 4.59
N ILE A 11 5.65 -1.16 3.81
CA ILE A 11 5.64 -1.69 2.44
C ILE A 11 5.25 -0.57 1.46
N PRO A 12 6.17 -0.15 0.56
CA PRO A 12 5.94 0.97 -0.34
C PRO A 12 4.90 0.66 -1.43
N GLY A 13 4.34 1.74 -2.00
CA GLY A 13 3.42 1.68 -3.13
C GLY A 13 4.14 1.56 -4.49
N PHE A 14 3.34 1.66 -5.56
CA PHE A 14 3.88 1.74 -6.92
C PHE A 14 4.66 3.03 -7.11
N MET A 15 5.81 2.96 -7.80
CA MET A 15 6.76 4.08 -8.01
C MET A 15 7.31 4.71 -6.72
N GLN A 16 7.34 3.95 -5.62
CA GLN A 16 7.92 4.41 -4.37
C GLN A 16 9.11 3.53 -3.96
N PRO A 17 10.24 4.12 -3.56
CA PRO A 17 11.30 3.43 -2.82
C PRO A 17 10.88 3.17 -1.37
N ALA A 18 11.67 2.40 -0.63
CA ALA A 18 11.40 2.07 0.76
C ALA A 18 11.36 3.31 1.68
N ASP A 19 12.23 4.29 1.43
CA ASP A 19 12.34 5.53 2.19
C ASP A 19 11.14 6.48 2.03
N ALA A 20 10.19 6.20 1.12
CA ALA A 20 8.90 6.89 1.08
C ALA A 20 8.10 6.77 2.40
N TRP A 21 8.52 5.89 3.30
CA TRP A 21 7.96 5.71 4.63
C TRP A 21 8.81 6.32 5.75
N ALA A 22 9.92 7.02 5.43
CA ALA A 22 10.89 7.50 6.44
C ALA A 22 10.24 8.37 7.51
N ASP A 23 9.45 9.37 7.14
CA ASP A 23 8.80 10.29 8.08
C ASP A 23 7.80 9.58 9.01
N VAL A 24 7.11 8.56 8.51
CA VAL A 24 6.23 7.72 9.36
C VAL A 24 7.06 6.85 10.28
N ALA A 25 8.17 6.28 9.79
CA ALA A 25 9.05 5.43 10.58
C ALA A 25 9.71 6.17 11.74
N GLU A 26 10.07 7.45 11.56
CA GLU A 26 10.59 8.32 12.62
C GLU A 26 9.60 8.51 13.78
N GLY A 27 8.29 8.47 13.49
CA GLY A 27 7.23 8.54 14.50
C GLY A 27 6.88 7.20 15.18
N LEU A 28 7.55 6.10 14.83
CA LEU A 28 7.29 4.76 15.35
C LEU A 28 8.42 4.27 16.27
N GLU A 29 8.05 3.69 17.40
CA GLU A 29 9.01 3.00 18.25
C GLU A 29 9.63 1.77 17.53
N PRO A 30 10.93 1.51 17.68
CA PRO A 30 11.57 0.31 17.10
C PRO A 30 10.99 -1.00 17.68
N PRO A 31 11.13 -2.13 16.93
CA PRO A 31 11.75 -2.26 15.63
C PRO A 31 10.78 -1.89 14.48
N THR A 32 11.26 -1.10 13.54
CA THR A 32 10.56 -0.72 12.31
C THR A 32 11.47 -1.01 11.12
N VAL A 33 10.94 -1.65 10.08
CA VAL A 33 11.67 -2.06 8.87
C VAL A 33 11.00 -1.43 7.65
N LEU A 34 11.77 -0.70 6.86
CA LEU A 34 11.38 -0.24 5.53
C LEU A 34 11.70 -1.34 4.52
N LEU A 35 10.68 -1.89 3.86
CA LEU A 35 10.88 -2.99 2.92
C LEU A 35 11.44 -2.48 1.59
N GLU A 36 12.68 -2.80 1.30
CA GLU A 36 13.28 -2.61 -0.01
C GLU A 36 12.90 -3.76 -0.93
N HIS A 37 12.06 -3.49 -1.92
CA HIS A 37 11.68 -4.49 -2.91
C HIS A 37 12.75 -4.65 -4.00
N ARG A 38 13.18 -5.88 -4.23
CA ARG A 38 14.08 -6.29 -5.33
C ARG A 38 13.33 -7.02 -6.43
N GLU A 39 12.19 -7.60 -6.09
CA GLU A 39 11.34 -8.31 -7.02
C GLU A 39 10.34 -7.37 -7.72
N HIS A 40 10.06 -7.65 -8.98
CA HIS A 40 9.21 -6.83 -9.83
C HIS A 40 7.98 -7.60 -10.36
N SER A 41 7.53 -8.58 -9.60
CA SER A 41 6.33 -9.36 -9.87
C SER A 41 5.49 -9.51 -8.61
N PHE A 42 4.20 -9.81 -8.78
CA PHE A 42 3.28 -10.05 -7.68
C PHE A 42 3.81 -11.13 -6.71
N GLU A 43 4.14 -12.31 -7.25
CA GLU A 43 4.59 -13.44 -6.43
C GLU A 43 5.95 -13.18 -5.76
N GLY A 44 6.88 -12.54 -6.49
CA GLY A 44 8.17 -12.17 -5.92
C GLY A 44 8.04 -11.22 -4.74
N ARG A 45 7.22 -10.17 -4.88
CA ARG A 45 6.97 -9.22 -3.77
C ARG A 45 6.25 -9.84 -2.59
N LEU A 46 5.33 -10.78 -2.82
CA LEU A 46 4.72 -11.53 -1.71
C LEU A 46 5.74 -12.41 -0.98
N ALA A 47 6.68 -13.02 -1.70
CA ALA A 47 7.75 -13.80 -1.09
C ALA A 47 8.68 -12.92 -0.24
N GLU A 48 9.01 -11.70 -0.68
CA GLU A 48 9.79 -10.73 0.10
C GLU A 48 9.04 -10.30 1.38
N ILE A 49 7.74 -10.00 1.27
CA ILE A 49 6.90 -9.67 2.44
C ILE A 49 6.88 -10.85 3.42
N ALA A 50 6.70 -12.07 2.93
CA ALA A 50 6.69 -13.25 3.77
C ALA A 50 8.04 -13.48 4.45
N ALA A 51 9.16 -13.24 3.77
CA ALA A 51 10.49 -13.41 4.34
C ALA A 51 10.79 -12.37 5.43
N ALA A 52 10.43 -11.09 5.21
CA ALA A 52 10.72 -9.99 6.12
C ALA A 52 9.69 -9.83 7.26
N GLY A 53 8.45 -10.30 7.06
CA GLY A 53 7.30 -9.93 7.90
C GLY A 53 6.90 -10.93 8.98
N ALA A 54 7.68 -11.99 9.23
CA ALA A 54 7.31 -12.98 10.25
C ALA A 54 7.15 -12.34 11.64
N GLY A 55 5.95 -12.48 12.24
CA GLY A 55 5.60 -11.86 13.53
C GLY A 55 5.42 -10.34 13.48
N ALA A 56 5.49 -9.71 12.32
CA ALA A 56 5.37 -8.26 12.18
C ALA A 56 3.91 -7.79 12.02
N LEU A 57 3.66 -6.54 12.39
CA LEU A 57 2.56 -5.74 11.88
C LEU A 57 2.94 -5.28 10.47
N LEU A 58 2.21 -5.77 9.46
CA LEU A 58 2.38 -5.29 8.10
C LEU A 58 1.70 -3.93 7.93
N ALA A 59 2.37 -2.95 7.36
CA ALA A 59 1.78 -1.65 7.02
C ALA A 59 2.14 -1.30 5.57
N GLY A 60 1.15 -1.32 4.68
CA GLY A 60 1.37 -1.13 3.25
C GLY A 60 0.55 -0.01 2.65
N TYR A 61 1.17 0.77 1.76
CA TYR A 61 0.51 1.84 1.02
C TYR A 61 0.12 1.40 -0.39
N SER A 62 -1.11 1.69 -0.81
CA SER A 62 -1.62 1.51 -2.18
C SER A 62 -1.33 0.10 -2.72
N LEU A 63 -0.42 -0.07 -3.68
CA LEU A 63 0.04 -1.39 -4.12
C LEU A 63 0.61 -2.21 -2.95
N GLY A 64 1.45 -1.62 -2.10
CA GLY A 64 1.99 -2.27 -0.91
C GLY A 64 0.90 -2.75 0.05
N GLY A 65 -0.17 -1.96 0.22
CA GLY A 65 -1.34 -2.34 1.02
C GLY A 65 -2.12 -3.53 0.41
N ARG A 66 -2.27 -3.56 -0.91
CA ARG A 66 -2.88 -4.70 -1.63
C ARG A 66 -2.05 -5.97 -1.53
N LEU A 67 -0.72 -5.83 -1.58
CA LEU A 67 0.21 -6.95 -1.38
C LEU A 67 0.18 -7.45 0.07
N ALA A 68 0.23 -6.55 1.05
CA ALA A 68 0.14 -6.88 2.47
C ALA A 68 -1.16 -7.61 2.82
N LEU A 69 -2.30 -7.13 2.28
CA LEU A 69 -3.60 -7.79 2.45
C LEU A 69 -3.58 -9.23 1.91
N ARG A 70 -3.00 -9.44 0.72
CA ARG A 70 -2.91 -10.80 0.14
C ARG A 70 -1.91 -11.70 0.86
N ALA A 71 -0.81 -11.13 1.36
CA ALA A 71 0.11 -11.88 2.22
C ALA A 71 -0.60 -12.33 3.51
N ALA A 72 -1.37 -11.45 4.14
CA ALA A 72 -2.16 -11.75 5.33
C ALA A 72 -3.24 -12.82 5.08
N LEU A 73 -3.93 -12.77 3.93
CA LEU A 73 -4.93 -13.79 3.56
C LEU A 73 -4.30 -15.16 3.26
N ARG A 74 -3.09 -15.19 2.68
CA ARG A 74 -2.38 -16.46 2.40
C ARG A 74 -1.89 -17.17 3.66
N ASP A 75 -1.42 -16.42 4.64
CA ASP A 75 -0.88 -16.96 5.89
C ASP A 75 -1.18 -16.03 7.08
N PRO A 76 -2.43 -15.99 7.56
CA PRO A 76 -2.85 -15.04 8.60
C PRO A 76 -2.13 -15.28 9.94
N GLY A 77 -1.71 -16.52 10.23
CA GLY A 77 -0.98 -16.87 11.44
C GLY A 77 0.47 -16.40 11.47
N ARG A 78 0.99 -15.93 10.34
CA ARG A 78 2.38 -15.47 10.20
C ARG A 78 2.61 -14.07 10.74
N TYR A 79 1.59 -13.22 10.80
CA TYR A 79 1.69 -11.80 11.07
C TYR A 79 0.96 -11.41 12.35
N ALA A 80 1.40 -10.34 13.00
CA ALA A 80 0.75 -9.83 14.20
C ALA A 80 -0.51 -8.99 13.89
N GLY A 81 -0.56 -8.38 12.72
CA GLY A 81 -1.67 -7.52 12.29
C GLY A 81 -1.41 -6.95 10.90
N LEU A 82 -2.39 -6.22 10.38
CA LEU A 82 -2.35 -5.59 9.05
C LEU A 82 -2.80 -4.13 9.13
N VAL A 83 -2.02 -3.24 8.54
CA VAL A 83 -2.44 -1.86 8.24
C VAL A 83 -2.42 -1.67 6.73
N THR A 84 -3.55 -1.24 6.16
CA THR A 84 -3.61 -0.82 4.75
C THR A 84 -3.79 0.69 4.69
N VAL A 85 -3.02 1.38 3.83
CA VAL A 85 -3.10 2.83 3.63
C VAL A 85 -3.41 3.10 2.17
N GLY A 86 -4.53 3.75 1.87
CA GLY A 86 -4.96 4.04 0.50
C GLY A 86 -5.07 2.78 -0.37
N ALA A 87 -5.59 1.67 0.18
CA ALA A 87 -5.67 0.40 -0.52
C ALA A 87 -7.10 -0.17 -0.56
N THR A 88 -7.31 -1.16 -1.42
CA THR A 88 -8.59 -1.83 -1.64
C THR A 88 -8.40 -3.33 -1.75
N ALA A 89 -9.45 -4.12 -1.49
CA ALA A 89 -9.46 -5.56 -1.70
C ALA A 89 -9.72 -5.97 -3.18
N GLY A 90 -9.86 -5.01 -4.09
CA GLY A 90 -10.00 -5.26 -5.52
C GLY A 90 -11.25 -4.65 -6.15
N ILE A 91 -11.40 -4.83 -7.46
CA ILE A 91 -12.52 -4.37 -8.26
C ILE A 91 -13.49 -5.54 -8.45
N ASP A 92 -14.68 -5.46 -7.83
CA ASP A 92 -15.69 -6.53 -7.90
C ASP A 92 -16.33 -6.66 -9.28
N GLU A 93 -16.66 -5.50 -9.89
CA GLU A 93 -17.35 -5.49 -11.19
C GLU A 93 -16.42 -6.02 -12.29
N PRO A 94 -16.75 -7.17 -12.95
CA PRO A 94 -15.86 -7.80 -13.92
C PRO A 94 -15.53 -6.91 -15.11
N ALA A 95 -16.50 -6.12 -15.60
CA ALA A 95 -16.29 -5.23 -16.74
C ALA A 95 -15.33 -4.09 -16.37
N LEU A 96 -15.46 -3.50 -15.17
CA LEU A 96 -14.54 -2.46 -14.68
C LEU A 96 -13.15 -3.03 -14.43
N ARG A 97 -13.07 -4.26 -13.90
CA ARG A 97 -11.79 -4.94 -13.69
C ARG A 97 -11.07 -5.21 -15.01
N ALA A 98 -11.79 -5.72 -16.02
CA ALA A 98 -11.23 -5.96 -17.35
C ALA A 98 -10.76 -4.65 -18.01
N ALA A 99 -11.57 -3.59 -17.98
CA ALA A 99 -11.19 -2.28 -18.51
C ALA A 99 -9.95 -1.71 -17.79
N ARG A 100 -9.83 -1.94 -16.47
CA ARG A 100 -8.64 -1.54 -15.71
C ARG A 100 -7.42 -2.38 -16.09
N ALA A 101 -7.56 -3.69 -16.30
CA ALA A 101 -6.45 -4.55 -16.77
C ALA A 101 -5.92 -4.11 -18.13
N GLU A 102 -6.82 -3.79 -19.07
CA GLU A 102 -6.44 -3.24 -20.38
C GLU A 102 -5.75 -1.88 -20.27
N ALA A 103 -6.22 -1.01 -19.37
CA ALA A 103 -5.59 0.29 -19.15
C ALA A 103 -4.20 0.14 -18.52
N ASP A 104 -4.04 -0.75 -17.55
CA ASP A 104 -2.76 -1.06 -16.93
C ASP A 104 -1.77 -1.67 -17.96
N ASP A 105 -2.22 -2.53 -18.87
CA ASP A 105 -1.36 -3.11 -19.92
C ASP A 105 -0.95 -2.09 -20.98
N ARG A 106 -1.88 -1.19 -21.40
CA ARG A 106 -1.50 -0.05 -22.29
C ARG A 106 -0.48 0.86 -21.63
N LEU A 107 -0.65 1.16 -20.34
CA LEU A 107 0.31 1.97 -19.58
C LEU A 107 1.66 1.25 -19.47
N ALA A 108 1.67 -0.05 -19.18
CA ALA A 108 2.88 -0.86 -19.12
C ALA A 108 3.62 -0.88 -20.45
N SER A 109 2.89 -1.06 -21.57
CA SER A 109 3.48 -1.04 -22.91
C SER A 109 4.08 0.32 -23.28
N TRP A 110 3.43 1.41 -22.86
CA TRP A 110 4.00 2.74 -23.03
C TRP A 110 5.25 2.95 -22.17
N MET A 111 5.23 2.51 -20.90
CA MET A 111 6.39 2.61 -19.99
C MET A 111 7.61 1.88 -20.52
N GLU A 112 7.46 0.74 -21.19
CA GLU A 112 8.59 -0.01 -21.80
C GLU A 112 9.28 0.76 -22.93
N ALA A 113 8.58 1.71 -23.56
CA ALA A 113 9.10 2.52 -24.66
C ALA A 113 9.50 3.95 -24.24
N ALA A 114 9.11 4.40 -23.04
CA ALA A 114 9.30 5.74 -22.54
C ALA A 114 10.58 5.87 -21.69
N THR A 115 11.07 7.09 -21.54
CA THR A 115 12.11 7.40 -20.55
C THR A 115 11.52 7.45 -19.14
N ILE A 116 12.35 7.26 -18.12
CA ILE A 116 11.87 7.37 -16.74
C ILE A 116 11.37 8.79 -16.42
N GLU A 117 11.96 9.81 -17.02
CA GLU A 117 11.57 11.21 -16.89
C GLU A 117 10.15 11.45 -17.43
N ASP A 118 9.83 10.88 -18.59
CA ASP A 118 8.49 10.96 -19.18
C ASP A 118 7.48 10.25 -18.31
N ILE A 119 7.82 9.06 -17.81
CA ILE A 119 6.96 8.26 -16.92
C ILE A 119 6.67 9.06 -15.64
N VAL A 120 7.68 9.60 -14.99
CA VAL A 120 7.53 10.41 -13.77
C VAL A 120 6.67 11.65 -14.05
N GLY A 121 6.94 12.35 -15.16
CA GLY A 121 6.17 13.53 -15.53
C GLY A 121 4.67 13.25 -15.79
N VAL A 122 4.33 12.09 -16.35
CA VAL A 122 2.92 11.66 -16.50
C VAL A 122 2.33 11.19 -15.18
N TRP A 123 3.10 10.44 -14.38
CA TRP A 123 2.65 9.91 -13.09
C TRP A 123 2.27 11.02 -12.11
N GLU A 124 3.11 12.03 -11.97
CA GLU A 124 2.90 13.15 -11.04
C GLU A 124 1.67 14.00 -11.36
N ARG A 125 1.22 14.01 -12.62
CA ARG A 125 0.03 14.74 -13.05
C ARG A 125 -1.27 13.96 -12.98
N GLN A 126 -1.25 12.73 -12.44
CA GLN A 126 -2.49 11.97 -12.30
C GLN A 126 -3.46 12.66 -11.32
N PRO A 127 -4.77 12.66 -11.62
CA PRO A 127 -5.78 13.24 -10.73
C PRO A 127 -5.74 12.73 -9.30
N LEU A 128 -5.25 11.50 -9.12
CA LEU A 128 -5.08 10.85 -7.82
C LEU A 128 -4.13 11.60 -6.87
N PHE A 129 -3.23 12.44 -7.41
CA PHE A 129 -2.24 13.21 -6.66
C PHE A 129 -2.45 14.72 -6.76
N ALA A 130 -3.59 15.17 -7.32
CA ALA A 130 -3.86 16.58 -7.57
C ALA A 130 -3.91 17.46 -6.30
N ASP A 131 -4.06 16.86 -5.13
CA ASP A 131 -4.09 17.53 -3.83
C ASP A 131 -2.72 17.55 -3.11
N GLN A 132 -1.67 16.98 -3.70
CA GLN A 132 -0.32 17.08 -3.19
C GLN A 132 0.29 18.45 -3.49
N SER A 133 1.03 19.02 -2.53
CA SER A 133 1.79 20.25 -2.77
C SER A 133 2.96 20.01 -3.74
N ASP A 134 3.36 21.05 -4.46
CA ASP A 134 4.53 20.98 -5.37
C ASP A 134 5.77 20.51 -4.63
N SER A 135 6.00 20.98 -3.40
CA SER A 135 7.14 20.57 -2.57
C SER A 135 7.12 19.07 -2.23
N LEU A 136 5.93 18.51 -1.98
CA LEU A 136 5.78 17.07 -1.73
C LEU A 136 6.03 16.26 -3.01
N VAL A 137 5.57 16.73 -4.16
CA VAL A 137 5.83 16.10 -5.47
C VAL A 137 7.33 16.11 -5.77
N GLU A 138 8.00 17.25 -5.57
CA GLU A 138 9.45 17.38 -5.76
C GLU A 138 10.27 16.49 -4.83
N ALA A 139 9.88 16.38 -3.57
CA ALA A 139 10.56 15.51 -2.60
C ALA A 139 10.53 14.02 -2.99
N GLN A 140 9.46 13.56 -3.66
CA GLN A 140 9.33 12.18 -4.12
C GLN A 140 10.06 11.92 -5.45
N ARG A 141 10.33 12.94 -6.24
CA ARG A 141 10.87 12.82 -7.61
C ARG A 141 12.17 12.04 -7.71
N PRO A 142 13.20 12.22 -6.84
CA PRO A 142 14.43 11.43 -6.93
C PRO A 142 14.19 9.92 -6.82
N GLY A 143 13.35 9.49 -5.88
CA GLY A 143 13.00 8.08 -5.71
C GLY A 143 12.19 7.50 -6.88
N ARG A 144 11.37 8.31 -7.54
CA ARG A 144 10.65 7.93 -8.77
C ARG A 144 11.59 7.80 -9.96
N LEU A 145 12.52 8.73 -10.13
CA LEU A 145 13.53 8.71 -11.20
C LEU A 145 14.53 7.56 -11.08
N ALA A 146 14.72 7.02 -9.88
CA ALA A 146 15.55 5.84 -9.66
C ALA A 146 14.89 4.51 -10.06
N GLN A 147 13.62 4.53 -10.48
CA GLN A 147 12.91 3.34 -10.93
C GLN A 147 13.27 2.98 -12.38
N GLU A 148 13.15 1.70 -12.73
CA GLU A 148 13.37 1.23 -14.08
C GLU A 148 12.05 1.00 -14.82
N PRO A 149 11.85 1.57 -16.03
CA PRO A 149 10.62 1.44 -16.80
C PRO A 149 10.14 0.00 -16.99
N ALA A 150 11.04 -0.92 -17.33
CA ALA A 150 10.72 -2.34 -17.52
C ALA A 150 10.22 -3.02 -16.22
N HIS A 151 10.77 -2.64 -15.07
CA HIS A 151 10.33 -3.14 -13.77
C HIS A 151 8.93 -2.62 -13.41
N LEU A 152 8.66 -1.34 -13.67
CA LEU A 152 7.33 -0.74 -13.47
C LEU A 152 6.29 -1.39 -14.36
N ALA A 153 6.59 -1.60 -15.66
CA ALA A 153 5.70 -2.24 -16.60
C ALA A 153 5.38 -3.69 -16.18
N ARG A 154 6.39 -4.46 -15.81
CA ARG A 154 6.20 -5.84 -15.30
C ARG A 154 5.33 -5.87 -14.06
N LEU A 155 5.52 -4.92 -13.14
CA LEU A 155 4.75 -4.84 -11.92
C LEU A 155 3.28 -4.51 -12.19
N LEU A 156 2.98 -3.61 -13.15
CA LEU A 156 1.61 -3.34 -13.57
C LEU A 156 0.93 -4.58 -14.16
N ARG A 157 1.63 -5.35 -15.00
CA ARG A 157 1.07 -6.56 -15.62
C ARG A 157 0.85 -7.71 -14.63
N THR A 158 1.58 -7.75 -13.52
CA THR A 158 1.50 -8.86 -12.55
C THR A 158 0.77 -8.50 -11.26
N ALA A 159 0.76 -7.24 -10.87
CA ALA A 159 0.20 -6.74 -9.61
C ALA A 159 -0.72 -5.52 -9.79
N GLY A 160 -1.03 -5.15 -11.03
CA GLY A 160 -2.01 -4.10 -11.35
C GLY A 160 -3.37 -4.42 -10.74
N GLN A 161 -4.16 -3.38 -10.48
CA GLN A 161 -5.45 -3.57 -9.82
C GLN A 161 -6.45 -4.35 -10.67
N GLY A 162 -6.32 -4.28 -12.01
CA GLY A 162 -7.20 -4.98 -12.94
C GLY A 162 -6.88 -6.47 -13.11
N VAL A 163 -5.62 -6.89 -12.90
CA VAL A 163 -5.21 -8.30 -13.05
C VAL A 163 -5.36 -9.12 -11.77
N LEU A 164 -5.45 -8.46 -10.62
CA LEU A 164 -5.64 -9.15 -9.35
C LEU A 164 -7.13 -9.39 -9.10
N GLU A 165 -7.49 -10.66 -8.85
CA GLU A 165 -8.87 -11.00 -8.44
C GLU A 165 -9.25 -10.28 -7.14
N PRO A 166 -10.51 -9.82 -7.01
CA PRO A 166 -10.97 -9.20 -5.78
C PRO A 166 -11.06 -10.23 -4.64
N VAL A 167 -10.61 -9.82 -3.45
CA VAL A 167 -10.58 -10.72 -2.27
C VAL A 167 -11.56 -10.28 -1.17
N TRP A 168 -12.59 -9.50 -1.52
CA TRP A 168 -13.61 -9.04 -0.57
C TRP A 168 -14.28 -10.17 0.20
N HIS A 169 -14.60 -11.27 -0.49
CA HIS A 169 -15.26 -12.44 0.09
C HIS A 169 -14.34 -13.23 1.04
N GLU A 170 -13.02 -13.06 0.94
CA GLU A 170 -12.07 -13.73 1.83
C GLU A 170 -11.92 -12.97 3.16
N LEU A 171 -12.20 -11.64 3.17
CA LEU A 171 -12.05 -10.79 4.35
C LEU A 171 -12.92 -11.25 5.52
N VAL A 172 -14.07 -11.88 5.26
CA VAL A 172 -14.97 -12.41 6.32
C VAL A 172 -14.30 -13.47 7.20
N ARG A 173 -13.22 -14.07 6.74
CA ARG A 173 -12.45 -15.10 7.44
C ARG A 173 -11.12 -14.59 7.97
N LEU A 174 -10.78 -13.32 7.72
CA LEU A 174 -9.52 -12.73 8.17
C LEU A 174 -9.65 -12.31 9.63
N GLU A 175 -9.34 -13.24 10.55
CA GLU A 175 -9.37 -12.98 12.00
C GLU A 175 -8.20 -12.11 12.49
N LEU A 176 -7.18 -11.93 11.66
CA LEU A 176 -6.05 -11.05 11.94
C LEU A 176 -6.57 -9.61 12.19
N PRO A 177 -6.10 -8.90 13.23
CA PRO A 177 -6.45 -7.49 13.42
C PRO A 177 -6.07 -6.63 12.22
N VAL A 178 -6.99 -5.78 11.75
CA VAL A 178 -6.80 -4.92 10.56
C VAL A 178 -7.13 -3.48 10.88
N LEU A 179 -6.25 -2.55 10.48
CA LEU A 179 -6.51 -1.12 10.44
C LEU A 179 -6.47 -0.64 8.97
N ALA A 180 -7.59 -0.15 8.46
CA ALA A 180 -7.67 0.40 7.11
C ALA A 180 -7.64 1.93 7.17
N ILE A 181 -6.57 2.55 6.64
CA ILE A 181 -6.36 4.00 6.64
C ILE A 181 -6.60 4.57 5.24
N ALA A 182 -7.29 5.69 5.15
CA ALA A 182 -7.41 6.45 3.90
C ALA A 182 -7.49 7.96 4.20
N GLY A 183 -7.16 8.78 3.21
CA GLY A 183 -7.35 10.23 3.31
C GLY A 183 -8.80 10.64 3.01
N VAL A 184 -9.28 11.69 3.65
CA VAL A 184 -10.66 12.18 3.50
C VAL A 184 -10.96 12.71 2.09
N ARG A 185 -9.93 13.18 1.37
CA ARG A 185 -10.06 13.72 0.00
C ARG A 185 -10.03 12.64 -1.09
N ASP A 186 -9.87 11.38 -0.71
CA ASP A 186 -9.92 10.22 -1.62
C ASP A 186 -11.16 9.39 -1.31
N ASP A 187 -12.31 9.83 -1.79
CA ASP A 187 -13.61 9.20 -1.50
C ASP A 187 -13.63 7.70 -1.84
N GLY A 188 -12.99 7.31 -2.96
CA GLY A 188 -12.94 5.92 -3.41
C GLY A 188 -12.23 5.02 -2.40
N TYR A 189 -11.05 5.43 -1.96
CA TYR A 189 -10.29 4.63 -0.99
C TYR A 189 -10.76 4.82 0.44
N ALA A 190 -11.37 5.95 0.78
CA ALA A 190 -12.09 6.11 2.06
C ALA A 190 -13.29 5.15 2.14
N GLY A 191 -14.04 4.99 1.04
CA GLY A 191 -15.08 3.97 0.92
C GLY A 191 -14.55 2.54 1.03
N ALA A 192 -13.41 2.26 0.38
CA ALA A 192 -12.76 0.95 0.46
C ALA A 192 -12.28 0.63 1.90
N ALA A 193 -11.69 1.61 2.60
CA ALA A 193 -11.26 1.44 3.98
C ALA A 193 -12.44 1.10 4.92
N ARG A 194 -13.56 1.82 4.81
CA ARG A 194 -14.79 1.51 5.57
C ARG A 194 -15.32 0.11 5.23
N ARG A 195 -15.34 -0.24 3.94
CA ARG A 195 -15.81 -1.57 3.51
C ARG A 195 -14.90 -2.70 4.05
N ILE A 196 -13.58 -2.50 4.14
CA ILE A 196 -12.67 -3.46 4.79
C ILE A 196 -13.06 -3.61 6.26
N ALA A 197 -13.28 -2.51 6.97
CA ALA A 197 -13.68 -2.52 8.38
C ALA A 197 -15.04 -3.19 8.61
N ASP A 198 -16.00 -2.99 7.71
CA ASP A 198 -17.33 -3.60 7.80
C ASP A 198 -17.33 -5.09 7.44
N THR A 199 -16.30 -5.58 6.72
CA THR A 199 -16.27 -6.94 6.19
C THR A 199 -15.42 -7.90 7.03
N ALA A 200 -14.22 -7.46 7.47
CA ALA A 200 -13.32 -8.30 8.25
C ALA A 200 -13.68 -8.22 9.75
N PRO A 201 -13.73 -9.38 10.47
CA PRO A 201 -14.31 -9.44 11.83
C PRO A 201 -13.55 -8.61 12.87
N ASN A 202 -12.24 -8.41 12.69
CA ASN A 202 -11.38 -7.66 13.62
C ASN A 202 -10.77 -6.43 12.93
N ALA A 203 -11.57 -5.72 12.12
CA ALA A 203 -11.09 -4.58 11.37
C ALA A 203 -11.71 -3.26 11.85
N GLU A 204 -10.95 -2.18 11.72
CA GLU A 204 -11.38 -0.80 11.94
C GLU A 204 -10.88 0.10 10.80
N ALA A 205 -11.57 1.21 10.57
CA ALA A 205 -11.17 2.20 9.56
C ALA A 205 -10.78 3.52 10.25
N ALA A 206 -9.73 4.18 9.74
CA ALA A 206 -9.33 5.52 10.14
C ALA A 206 -9.24 6.43 8.90
N ILE A 207 -9.92 7.58 8.96
CA ILE A 207 -9.93 8.55 7.86
C ILE A 207 -9.12 9.77 8.29
N VAL A 208 -7.97 9.96 7.64
CA VAL A 208 -7.04 11.05 7.91
C VAL A 208 -7.55 12.35 7.29
N GLN A 209 -7.72 13.37 8.12
CA GLN A 209 -8.16 14.69 7.66
C GLN A 209 -7.06 15.38 6.86
N GLU A 210 -7.44 16.25 5.93
CA GLU A 210 -6.53 17.03 5.09
C GLU A 210 -5.55 16.20 4.24
N ALA A 211 -5.90 14.94 3.95
CA ALA A 211 -5.10 14.02 3.12
C ALA A 211 -5.93 13.42 1.99
N GLY A 212 -5.29 13.18 0.85
CA GLY A 212 -5.80 12.44 -0.28
C GLY A 212 -5.29 11.00 -0.31
N HIS A 213 -4.88 10.53 -1.51
CA HIS A 213 -4.50 9.13 -1.72
C HIS A 213 -3.28 8.68 -0.91
N ALA A 214 -2.35 9.60 -0.60
CA ALA A 214 -1.09 9.29 0.08
C ALA A 214 -1.01 9.93 1.48
N PRO A 215 -1.89 9.56 2.45
CA PRO A 215 -1.88 10.17 3.77
C PRO A 215 -0.56 9.97 4.52
N GLN A 216 0.19 8.89 4.29
CA GLN A 216 1.51 8.64 4.88
C GLN A 216 2.57 9.66 4.44
N LEU A 217 2.35 10.33 3.30
CA LEU A 217 3.24 11.40 2.80
C LEU A 217 2.72 12.79 3.18
N GLN A 218 1.39 12.97 3.18
CA GLN A 218 0.76 14.27 3.41
C GLN A 218 0.60 14.59 4.92
N ARG A 219 0.41 13.56 5.73
CA ARG A 219 0.17 13.62 7.18
C ARG A 219 0.93 12.51 7.92
N PRO A 220 2.27 12.42 7.78
CA PRO A 220 3.05 11.30 8.30
C PRO A 220 2.91 11.11 9.82
N ALA A 221 2.84 12.19 10.59
CA ALA A 221 2.68 12.13 12.04
C ALA A 221 1.33 11.52 12.45
N ASP A 222 0.24 11.84 11.73
CA ASP A 222 -1.08 11.29 12.02
C ASP A 222 -1.12 9.79 11.69
N VAL A 223 -0.52 9.39 10.56
CA VAL A 223 -0.43 7.96 10.17
C VAL A 223 0.45 7.19 11.15
N ALA A 224 1.59 7.75 11.58
CA ALA A 224 2.45 7.12 12.59
C ALA A 224 1.71 6.93 13.93
N ALA A 225 0.96 7.94 14.39
CA ALA A 225 0.17 7.85 15.62
C ALA A 225 -0.92 6.76 15.53
N LEU A 226 -1.62 6.65 14.39
CA LEU A 226 -2.61 5.59 14.15
C LEU A 226 -1.98 4.20 14.18
N ILE A 227 -0.84 4.01 13.49
CA ILE A 227 -0.11 2.73 13.48
C ILE A 227 0.40 2.40 14.89
N ALA A 228 0.97 3.36 15.62
CA ALA A 228 1.47 3.16 16.97
C ALA A 228 0.35 2.76 17.96
N ALA A 229 -0.79 3.46 17.91
CA ALA A 229 -1.94 3.15 18.75
C ALA A 229 -2.54 1.77 18.42
N PHE A 230 -2.60 1.39 17.14
CA PHE A 230 -3.05 0.08 16.72
C PHE A 230 -2.08 -1.03 17.18
N ARG A 231 -0.78 -0.85 16.94
CA ARG A 231 0.29 -1.76 17.35
C ARG A 231 0.29 -2.04 18.85
N ALA A 232 0.03 -1.02 19.68
CA ALA A 232 0.00 -1.16 21.13
C ALA A 232 -1.10 -2.11 21.64
N ARG A 233 -2.13 -2.37 20.83
CA ARG A 233 -3.23 -3.29 21.16
C ARG A 233 -2.96 -4.74 20.74
N LEU A 234 -1.87 -5.00 20.02
CA LEU A 234 -1.51 -6.32 19.50
C LEU A 234 -0.59 -7.12 20.47
N GLY A 235 -0.16 -6.49 21.55
CA GLY A 235 0.77 -7.04 22.53
C GLY A 235 0.13 -7.52 23.83
#